data_8584cff4c82af6d13da22b2e0a82683e
#
_entry.id   8584cff4c82af6d13da22b2e0a82683e
#
_cell.length_a   1.000
_cell.length_b   1.000
_cell.length_c   1.000
_cell.angle_alpha   90.00
_cell.angle_beta   90.00
_cell.angle_gamma   90.00
#
_symmetry.space_group_name_H-M   'P 1'
#
loop_
_entity.id
_entity.type
_entity.pdbx_description
1 polymer ?
#
loop_
_entity_poly.entity_id
_entity_poly.type
_entity_poly.pdbx_seq_one_letter_code
_entity_poly.pdbx_strand_id
1 'polypeptide(L)'
;MAFWPISHRLTTFLYQPMKLEPDHPSTQAIQSAQTDWIQIAGERIAHSVILGSHGEREPWQCETTQALSEAHFERICAFKPELVIFGSGAKQQFVHPRLYQSLIAAGIGIETMDTLAACRTYNVLASEDRHVIAALIIVPEPVVHI
;
A
#
# COMPACT_ATOMS: atom_id res chain seq x y z
N MET A 1 40.08 -19.00 -3.39
CA MET A 1 39.50 -18.09 -4.08
C MET A 1 38.22 -17.47 -3.60
N ALA A 2 38.42 -16.44 -2.87
CA ALA A 2 37.37 -15.79 -2.12
C ALA A 2 36.37 -15.02 -2.98
N PHE A 3 36.73 -14.60 -4.18
CA PHE A 3 35.85 -13.78 -5.00
C PHE A 3 34.74 -14.57 -5.69
N TRP A 4 34.83 -15.89 -5.73
CA TRP A 4 33.81 -16.71 -6.34
C TRP A 4 32.43 -16.51 -5.72
N PRO A 5 32.29 -16.51 -4.39
CA PRO A 5 30.99 -16.24 -3.79
C PRO A 5 30.45 -14.86 -4.10
N ILE A 6 31.33 -13.88 -4.25
CA ILE A 6 30.92 -12.51 -4.55
C ILE A 6 30.29 -12.43 -5.94
N SER A 7 30.93 -13.06 -6.93
CA SER A 7 30.38 -13.12 -8.28
C SER A 7 29.01 -13.76 -8.31
N HIS A 8 28.87 -14.85 -7.59
CA HIS A 8 27.62 -15.58 -7.53
C HIS A 8 26.50 -14.73 -6.90
N ARG A 9 26.83 -13.98 -5.86
CA ARG A 9 25.86 -13.09 -5.22
C ARG A 9 25.38 -12.01 -6.16
N LEU A 10 26.27 -11.42 -6.93
CA LEU A 10 25.91 -10.39 -7.89
C LEU A 10 24.96 -10.93 -8.95
N THR A 11 25.22 -12.13 -9.43
CA THR A 11 24.34 -12.77 -10.42
C THR A 11 22.95 -13.00 -9.85
N THR A 12 22.88 -13.52 -8.63
CA THR A 12 21.61 -13.76 -7.96
C THR A 12 20.85 -12.46 -7.77
N PHE A 13 21.54 -11.41 -7.35
CA PHE A 13 20.93 -10.12 -7.13
C PHE A 13 20.30 -9.55 -8.42
N LEU A 14 21.03 -9.67 -9.53
CA LEU A 14 20.58 -9.15 -10.82
C LEU A 14 19.33 -9.90 -11.34
N TYR A 15 19.18 -11.15 -10.98
CA TYR A 15 18.04 -11.95 -11.43
C TYR A 15 16.79 -11.78 -10.61
N GLN A 16 16.88 -11.15 -9.45
CA GLN A 16 15.71 -10.96 -8.63
C GLN A 16 14.81 -9.90 -9.23
N PRO A 17 13.51 -10.17 -9.35
CA PRO A 17 12.56 -9.12 -9.71
C PRO A 17 12.60 -8.05 -8.63
N MET A 18 12.16 -6.83 -8.99
CA MET A 18 12.16 -5.72 -8.06
C MET A 18 11.41 -6.09 -6.79
N LYS A 19 12.14 -6.12 -5.68
CA LYS A 19 11.55 -6.37 -4.37
C LYS A 19 11.39 -5.05 -3.65
N LEU A 20 10.26 -4.91 -2.98
CA LEU A 20 9.99 -3.77 -2.13
C LEU A 20 10.36 -4.19 -0.70
N GLU A 21 11.63 -4.05 -0.34
CA GLU A 21 12.08 -4.45 0.99
C GLU A 21 12.24 -3.23 1.89
N PRO A 22 11.70 -3.29 3.10
CA PRO A 22 11.84 -2.20 4.05
C PRO A 22 13.15 -2.31 4.81
N ASP A 23 13.64 -1.18 5.32
CA ASP A 23 14.77 -1.16 6.21
C ASP A 23 14.41 -1.66 7.62
N HIS A 24 13.10 -1.60 7.94
CA HIS A 24 12.60 -2.01 9.25
C HIS A 24 11.67 -3.21 9.10
N PRO A 25 12.13 -4.42 9.46
CA PRO A 25 11.31 -5.63 9.30
C PRO A 25 10.08 -5.68 10.21
N SER A 26 10.00 -4.81 11.23
CA SER A 26 8.83 -4.75 12.11
C SER A 26 7.63 -4.06 11.46
N THR A 27 7.82 -3.32 10.38
CA THR A 27 6.72 -2.66 9.67
C THR A 27 6.05 -3.63 8.71
N GLN A 28 4.77 -3.40 8.41
CA GLN A 28 4.08 -4.16 7.40
C GLN A 28 4.45 -3.65 6.02
N ALA A 29 5.53 -4.22 5.49
CA ALA A 29 6.02 -3.83 4.19
C ALA A 29 5.33 -4.60 3.08
N ILE A 30 5.11 -3.92 1.97
CA ILE A 30 4.59 -4.54 0.78
C ILE A 30 5.77 -5.12 0.01
N GLN A 31 5.83 -6.45 -0.07
CA GLN A 31 6.96 -7.16 -0.67
C GLN A 31 6.91 -7.13 -2.19
N SER A 32 5.72 -7.19 -2.76
CA SER A 32 5.51 -7.06 -4.20
C SER A 32 4.08 -6.64 -4.45
N ALA A 33 3.81 -6.07 -5.60
CA ALA A 33 2.49 -5.54 -5.92
C ALA A 33 2.20 -5.62 -7.41
N GLN A 34 0.93 -5.89 -7.71
CA GLN A 34 0.34 -5.79 -9.02
C GLN A 34 -0.95 -4.98 -8.88
N THR A 35 -1.66 -4.75 -9.96
CA THR A 35 -2.89 -3.97 -9.88
C THR A 35 -4.03 -4.72 -9.21
N ASP A 36 -3.97 -6.05 -9.19
CA ASP A 36 -5.03 -6.91 -8.66
C ASP A 36 -4.64 -7.65 -7.38
N TRP A 37 -3.42 -7.49 -6.90
CA TRP A 37 -2.99 -8.08 -5.63
C TRP A 37 -1.72 -7.42 -5.11
N ILE A 38 -1.49 -7.57 -3.81
CA ILE A 38 -0.22 -7.21 -3.16
C ILE A 38 0.22 -8.38 -2.29
N GLN A 39 1.49 -8.38 -1.91
CA GLN A 39 2.04 -9.43 -1.05
C GLN A 39 2.67 -8.82 0.19
N ILE A 40 2.27 -9.33 1.36
CA ILE A 40 2.76 -8.89 2.66
C ILE A 40 3.07 -10.12 3.48
N ALA A 41 4.28 -10.21 4.04
CA ALA A 41 4.71 -11.32 4.88
C ALA A 41 4.44 -12.69 4.22
N GLY A 42 4.68 -12.79 2.92
CA GLY A 42 4.46 -14.01 2.17
C GLY A 42 3.02 -14.29 1.78
N GLU A 43 2.09 -13.46 2.21
CA GLU A 43 0.66 -13.65 1.94
C GLU A 43 0.21 -12.72 0.83
N ARG A 44 -0.51 -13.28 -0.13
CA ARG A 44 -1.08 -12.50 -1.23
C ARG A 44 -2.47 -12.00 -0.85
N ILE A 45 -2.67 -10.69 -1.01
CA ILE A 45 -3.95 -10.05 -0.71
C ILE A 45 -4.51 -9.53 -2.03
N ALA A 46 -5.70 -10.00 -2.39
CA ALA A 46 -6.36 -9.66 -3.66
C ALA A 46 -7.67 -8.89 -3.44
N HIS A 47 -7.75 -8.13 -2.38
CA HIS A 47 -8.89 -7.26 -2.08
C HIS A 47 -8.37 -5.94 -1.53
N SER A 48 -9.21 -4.92 -1.56
CA SER A 48 -8.83 -3.62 -0.99
C SER A 48 -8.51 -3.77 0.49
N VAL A 49 -7.51 -3.01 0.96
CA VAL A 49 -6.94 -3.24 2.28
C VAL A 49 -6.42 -1.94 2.87
N ILE A 50 -6.50 -1.84 4.19
CA ILE A 50 -5.85 -0.80 4.97
C ILE A 50 -4.63 -1.44 5.64
N LEU A 51 -3.47 -0.84 5.41
CA LEU A 51 -2.21 -1.29 6.01
C LEU A 51 -1.56 -0.13 6.74
N GLY A 52 -0.88 -0.43 7.84
CA GLY A 52 -0.20 0.60 8.58
C GLY A 52 1.21 0.21 9.01
N SER A 53 2.06 1.20 9.12
CA SER A 53 3.45 1.02 9.54
C SER A 53 3.57 0.61 11.01
N HIS A 54 2.52 0.77 11.80
CA HIS A 54 2.47 0.34 13.20
C HIS A 54 1.75 -1.00 13.37
N GLY A 55 1.58 -1.76 12.29
CA GLY A 55 0.98 -3.08 12.34
C GLY A 55 -0.51 -3.13 11.99
N GLU A 56 -1.10 -2.02 11.64
CA GLU A 56 -2.52 -1.99 11.26
C GLU A 56 -2.74 -2.77 9.98
N ARG A 57 -3.77 -3.60 9.97
CA ARG A 57 -4.13 -4.37 8.79
C ARG A 57 -5.57 -4.81 8.89
N GLU A 58 -6.39 -4.38 7.94
CA GLU A 58 -7.77 -4.86 7.85
C GLU A 58 -8.29 -4.71 6.42
N PRO A 59 -9.29 -5.53 6.04
CA PRO A 59 -9.93 -5.35 4.74
C PRO A 59 -10.58 -3.97 4.67
N TRP A 60 -10.47 -3.33 3.52
CA TRP A 60 -11.15 -2.07 3.26
C TRP A 60 -12.36 -2.38 2.40
N GLN A 61 -13.54 -2.12 2.94
CA GLN A 61 -14.80 -2.53 2.32
C GLN A 61 -15.16 -1.64 1.14
N CYS A 62 -14.32 -1.64 0.11
CA CYS A 62 -14.47 -0.77 -1.04
C CYS A 62 -13.74 -1.38 -2.24
N GLU A 63 -14.46 -1.64 -3.33
CA GLU A 63 -13.86 -2.21 -4.54
C GLU A 63 -13.50 -1.16 -5.58
N THR A 64 -14.13 0.02 -5.53
CA THR A 64 -13.90 1.09 -6.48
C THR A 64 -13.90 2.44 -5.78
N THR A 65 -13.30 3.44 -6.42
CA THR A 65 -13.32 4.80 -5.87
C THR A 65 -14.74 5.35 -5.81
N GLN A 66 -15.62 4.94 -6.72
CA GLN A 66 -17.00 5.40 -6.74
C GLN A 66 -17.81 4.91 -5.54
N ALA A 67 -17.39 3.79 -4.94
CA ALA A 67 -18.07 3.23 -3.77
C ALA A 67 -17.60 3.85 -2.45
N LEU A 68 -16.62 4.73 -2.47
CA LEU A 68 -16.09 5.35 -1.26
C LEU A 68 -17.11 6.31 -0.63
N SER A 69 -17.14 6.31 0.70
CA SER A 69 -17.97 7.18 1.49
C SER A 69 -17.17 7.78 2.63
N GLU A 70 -17.76 8.71 3.35
CA GLU A 70 -17.13 9.32 4.52
C GLU A 70 -16.73 8.26 5.55
N ALA A 71 -17.55 7.24 5.74
CA ALA A 71 -17.27 6.18 6.70
C ALA A 71 -15.97 5.43 6.39
N HIS A 72 -15.64 5.26 5.13
CA HIS A 72 -14.40 4.60 4.72
C HIS A 72 -13.16 5.35 5.22
N PHE A 73 -13.20 6.68 5.17
CA PHE A 73 -12.07 7.49 5.62
C PHE A 73 -12.11 7.74 7.13
N GLU A 74 -13.29 7.78 7.73
CA GLU A 74 -13.41 7.87 9.19
C GLU A 74 -12.76 6.67 9.87
N ARG A 75 -12.89 5.49 9.26
CA ARG A 75 -12.25 4.27 9.77
C ARG A 75 -10.74 4.44 9.83
N ILE A 76 -10.16 5.05 8.81
CA ILE A 76 -8.72 5.31 8.75
C ILE A 76 -8.32 6.34 9.82
N CYS A 77 -9.14 7.36 9.99
CA CYS A 77 -8.89 8.40 10.99
C CYS A 77 -8.76 7.82 12.40
N ALA A 78 -9.48 6.74 12.68
CA ALA A 78 -9.46 6.10 14.00
C ALA A 78 -8.08 5.54 14.37
N PHE A 79 -7.22 5.23 13.39
CA PHE A 79 -5.86 4.78 13.64
C PHE A 79 -4.90 5.92 14.00
N LYS A 80 -5.30 7.16 13.79
CA LYS A 80 -4.53 8.37 14.10
C LYS A 80 -3.14 8.39 13.44
N PRO A 81 -3.04 8.15 12.12
CA PRO A 81 -1.75 8.24 11.45
C PRO A 81 -1.31 9.67 11.25
N GLU A 82 -0.03 9.87 10.93
CA GLU A 82 0.47 11.17 10.49
C GLU A 82 0.05 11.44 9.05
N LEU A 83 0.00 10.40 8.24
CA LEU A 83 -0.22 10.53 6.78
C LEU A 83 -0.95 9.30 6.25
N VAL A 84 -1.86 9.54 5.33
CA VAL A 84 -2.55 8.48 4.60
C VAL A 84 -2.11 8.52 3.15
N ILE A 85 -1.69 7.39 2.62
CA ILE A 85 -1.43 7.22 1.20
C ILE A 85 -2.61 6.46 0.63
N PHE A 86 -3.38 7.15 -0.21
CA PHE A 86 -4.57 6.56 -0.82
C PHE A 86 -4.22 6.07 -2.23
N GLY A 87 -4.35 4.76 -2.43
CA GLY A 87 -4.16 4.12 -3.73
C GLY A 87 -5.51 3.93 -4.41
N SER A 88 -5.72 4.60 -5.50
CA SER A 88 -7.03 4.71 -6.15
C SER A 88 -7.33 3.63 -7.20
N GLY A 89 -6.51 2.59 -7.26
CA GLY A 89 -6.68 1.51 -8.22
C GLY A 89 -5.65 1.58 -9.34
N ALA A 90 -5.97 1.00 -10.50
CA ALA A 90 -5.03 0.93 -11.62
C ALA A 90 -4.65 2.30 -12.16
N LYS A 91 -5.54 3.27 -12.02
CA LYS A 91 -5.30 4.66 -12.45
C LYS A 91 -5.50 5.60 -11.30
N GLN A 92 -4.81 6.73 -11.33
CA GLN A 92 -5.02 7.78 -10.35
C GLN A 92 -6.42 8.38 -10.54
N GLN A 93 -7.22 8.34 -9.49
CA GLN A 93 -8.56 8.92 -9.46
C GLN A 93 -8.72 9.71 -8.18
N PHE A 94 -9.14 10.96 -8.31
CA PHE A 94 -9.38 11.80 -7.16
C PHE A 94 -10.81 11.62 -6.66
N VAL A 95 -10.97 11.68 -5.35
CA VAL A 95 -12.29 11.67 -4.72
C VAL A 95 -12.57 13.06 -4.16
N HIS A 96 -13.84 13.35 -3.97
CA HIS A 96 -14.22 14.67 -3.45
C HIS A 96 -13.65 14.85 -2.02
N PRO A 97 -13.00 15.98 -1.72
CA PRO A 97 -12.41 16.19 -0.38
C PRO A 97 -13.39 16.04 0.77
N ARG A 98 -14.68 16.23 0.52
CA ARG A 98 -15.71 16.01 1.54
C ARG A 98 -15.64 14.61 2.15
N LEU A 99 -15.23 13.60 1.36
CA LEU A 99 -15.16 12.23 1.84
C LEU A 99 -14.10 12.03 2.91
N TYR A 100 -12.99 12.77 2.85
CA TYR A 100 -11.92 12.65 3.84
C TYR A 100 -11.80 13.86 4.76
N GLN A 101 -12.92 14.54 4.95
CA GLN A 101 -12.97 15.73 5.82
C GLN A 101 -12.56 15.40 7.26
N SER A 102 -12.85 14.20 7.75
CA SER A 102 -12.42 13.77 9.07
C SER A 102 -10.90 13.77 9.22
N LEU A 103 -10.19 13.38 8.16
CA LEU A 103 -8.73 13.40 8.15
C LEU A 103 -8.22 14.82 8.19
N ILE A 104 -8.80 15.69 7.38
CA ILE A 104 -8.41 17.11 7.34
C ILE A 104 -8.63 17.75 8.70
N ALA A 105 -9.78 17.52 9.32
CA ALA A 105 -10.11 18.08 10.62
C ALA A 105 -9.15 17.59 11.72
N ALA A 106 -8.63 16.39 11.58
CA ALA A 106 -7.68 15.81 12.54
C ALA A 106 -6.22 16.18 12.23
N GLY A 107 -5.98 16.98 11.19
CA GLY A 107 -4.62 17.36 10.82
C GLY A 107 -3.83 16.25 10.14
N ILE A 108 -4.50 15.23 9.61
CA ILE A 108 -3.86 14.09 8.95
C ILE A 108 -3.75 14.38 7.45
N GLY A 109 -2.53 14.29 6.92
CA GLY A 109 -2.32 14.47 5.48
C GLY A 109 -2.84 13.30 4.68
N ILE A 110 -3.25 13.54 3.45
CA ILE A 110 -3.63 12.49 2.52
C ILE A 110 -3.04 12.79 1.15
N GLU A 111 -2.41 11.76 0.57
CA GLU A 111 -1.84 11.82 -0.78
C GLU A 111 -2.53 10.77 -1.63
N THR A 112 -3.00 11.17 -2.80
CA THR A 112 -3.72 10.29 -3.72
C THR A 112 -2.84 9.93 -4.91
N MET A 113 -2.76 8.64 -5.22
CA MET A 113 -2.00 8.15 -6.36
C MET A 113 -2.58 6.80 -6.80
N ASP A 114 -2.12 6.28 -7.94
CA ASP A 114 -2.54 4.92 -8.31
C ASP A 114 -1.99 3.91 -7.29
N THR A 115 -2.58 2.73 -7.23
CA THR A 115 -2.25 1.76 -6.19
C THR A 115 -0.80 1.30 -6.21
N LEU A 116 -0.20 1.10 -7.38
CA LEU A 116 1.20 0.68 -7.45
C LEU A 116 2.13 1.78 -6.92
N ALA A 117 1.87 3.02 -7.27
CA ALA A 117 2.64 4.15 -6.75
C ALA A 117 2.45 4.27 -5.24
N ALA A 118 1.23 4.05 -4.76
CA ALA A 118 0.93 4.09 -3.33
C ALA A 118 1.72 3.06 -2.55
N CYS A 119 1.86 1.86 -3.09
CA CYS A 119 2.64 0.80 -2.45
C CYS A 119 4.10 1.20 -2.29
N ARG A 120 4.70 1.80 -3.31
CA ARG A 120 6.10 2.25 -3.25
C ARG A 120 6.26 3.39 -2.26
N THR A 121 5.37 4.37 -2.32
CA THR A 121 5.41 5.53 -1.43
C THR A 121 5.23 5.12 0.02
N TYR A 122 4.28 4.23 0.28
CA TYR A 122 4.05 3.70 1.63
C TYR A 122 5.32 3.05 2.19
N ASN A 123 5.96 2.18 1.41
CA ASN A 123 7.17 1.50 1.88
C ASN A 123 8.28 2.47 2.24
N VAL A 124 8.49 3.50 1.43
CA VAL A 124 9.51 4.51 1.69
C VAL A 124 9.22 5.24 2.99
N LEU A 125 8.00 5.73 3.14
CA LEU A 125 7.63 6.52 4.33
C LEU A 125 7.59 5.68 5.59
N ALA A 126 7.15 4.43 5.50
CA ALA A 126 7.13 3.52 6.64
C ALA A 126 8.54 3.22 7.13
N SER A 127 9.52 3.14 6.21
CA SER A 127 10.92 2.89 6.57
C SER A 127 11.58 4.09 7.26
N GLU A 128 10.94 5.25 7.22
CA GLU A 128 11.42 6.46 7.88
C GLU A 128 10.85 6.64 9.29
N ASP A 129 10.33 5.57 9.90
CA ASP A 129 9.72 5.59 11.24
C ASP A 129 8.51 6.51 11.36
N ARG A 130 7.80 6.73 10.27
CA ARG A 130 6.59 7.54 10.29
C ARG A 130 5.36 6.64 10.45
N HIS A 131 4.34 7.14 11.15
CA HIS A 131 3.08 6.42 11.24
C HIS A 131 2.25 6.72 9.97
N VAL A 132 2.29 5.79 9.04
CA VAL A 132 1.66 5.93 7.73
C VAL A 132 0.64 4.82 7.53
N ILE A 133 -0.52 5.20 7.03
CA ILE A 133 -1.54 4.23 6.62
C ILE A 133 -1.59 4.24 5.09
N ALA A 134 -1.55 3.07 4.49
CA ALA A 134 -1.84 2.89 3.07
C ALA A 134 -3.27 2.36 2.95
N ALA A 135 -4.13 3.13 2.30
CA ALA A 135 -5.49 2.72 2.00
C ALA A 135 -5.54 2.40 0.52
N LEU A 136 -5.60 1.14 0.19
CA LEU A 136 -5.37 0.65 -1.17
C LEU A 136 -6.62 0.03 -1.75
N ILE A 137 -7.05 0.57 -2.89
CA ILE A 137 -8.09 -0.07 -3.69
C ILE A 137 -7.39 -1.09 -4.59
N ILE A 138 -7.77 -2.34 -4.42
CA ILE A 138 -7.25 -3.44 -5.22
C ILE A 138 -8.45 -4.04 -5.94
N VAL A 139 -8.41 -3.95 -7.26
CA VAL A 139 -9.51 -4.42 -8.09
C VAL A 139 -9.17 -5.80 -8.59
N PRO A 140 -9.96 -6.82 -8.21
CA PRO A 140 -9.72 -8.18 -8.70
C PRO A 140 -9.79 -8.21 -10.23
N GLU A 141 -8.98 -9.05 -10.85
CA GLU A 141 -9.08 -9.22 -12.28
C GLU A 141 -10.46 -9.71 -12.66
N PRO A 142 -11.08 -9.10 -13.69
CA PRO A 142 -12.38 -9.59 -14.13
C PRO A 142 -12.27 -11.01 -14.66
N VAL A 143 -13.23 -11.85 -14.28
CA VAL A 143 -13.32 -13.20 -14.82
C VAL A 143 -13.77 -13.09 -16.28
N VAL A 144 -12.94 -13.59 -17.16
CA VAL A 144 -13.27 -13.61 -18.59
C VAL A 144 -14.11 -14.84 -18.87
N HIS A 145 -15.35 -14.61 -19.24
CA HIS A 145 -16.23 -15.67 -19.69
C HIS A 145 -16.16 -15.76 -21.21
N ILE A 146 -15.71 -16.87 -21.68
CA ILE A 146 -15.58 -17.11 -23.12
C ILE A 146 -16.71 -18.03 -23.57
#